data_c98a318171a5e49350180cfb0855e9c3
#
_entry.id   c98a318171a5e49350180cfb0855e9c3
#
_cell.length_a   1.000
_cell.length_b   1.000
_cell.length_c   1.000
_cell.angle_alpha   90.00
_cell.angle_beta   90.00
_cell.angle_gamma   90.00
#
_symmetry.space_group_name_H-M   'P 1'
#
loop_
_entity.id
_entity.type
_entity.pdbx_description
1 polymer ?
#
loop_
_entity_poly.entity_id
_entity_poly.type
_entity_poly.pdbx_seq_one_letter_code
_entity_poly.pdbx_strand_id
1 'polypeptide(L)'
;MKCRNHPLKVGDVLIILVAVALVVFLFSRYFIGKASDELLLVTGKYSQESYPLDRDAVIEVRGPLGITRVVIQGGEAWIEESPCREKICMKMGKVKRTGDQVVCIPNGVVVERAGGSGYVDGVSR
;
A
#
# COMPACT_ATOMS: atom_id res chain seq x y z
N MET A 1 -36.01 -32.49 -20.44
CA MET A 1 -34.57 -32.66 -20.14
C MET A 1 -34.45 -33.62 -18.99
N LYS A 2 -33.97 -34.82 -19.25
CA LYS A 2 -33.68 -35.77 -18.17
C LYS A 2 -32.36 -35.36 -17.49
N CYS A 3 -32.41 -34.87 -16.26
CA CYS A 3 -31.26 -34.79 -15.41
C CYS A 3 -30.76 -36.21 -15.17
N ARG A 4 -29.68 -36.58 -15.81
CA ARG A 4 -28.98 -37.83 -15.53
C ARG A 4 -28.35 -37.67 -14.17
N ASN A 5 -28.99 -38.17 -13.15
CA ASN A 5 -28.36 -38.41 -11.87
C ASN A 5 -27.33 -39.53 -12.05
N HIS A 6 -26.13 -39.19 -12.47
CA HIS A 6 -25.01 -40.11 -12.36
C HIS A 6 -24.67 -40.20 -10.88
N PRO A 7 -24.73 -41.41 -10.30
CA PRO A 7 -24.23 -41.59 -8.95
C PRO A 7 -22.75 -41.19 -8.92
N LEU A 8 -22.44 -40.21 -8.11
CA LEU A 8 -21.08 -39.75 -7.90
C LEU A 8 -20.24 -40.94 -7.41
N LYS A 9 -19.34 -41.39 -8.25
CA LYS A 9 -18.38 -42.45 -7.89
C LYS A 9 -17.32 -41.85 -6.97
N VAL A 10 -16.75 -42.65 -6.12
CA VAL A 10 -15.70 -42.27 -5.17
C VAL A 10 -14.54 -41.55 -5.90
N GLY A 11 -14.24 -41.95 -7.14
CA GLY A 11 -13.25 -41.30 -8.00
C GLY A 11 -13.61 -39.86 -8.37
N ASP A 12 -14.92 -39.58 -8.63
CA ASP A 12 -15.38 -38.25 -8.98
C ASP A 12 -15.25 -37.28 -7.80
N VAL A 13 -15.59 -37.76 -6.60
CA VAL A 13 -15.44 -37.00 -5.36
C VAL A 13 -13.97 -36.67 -5.12
N LEU A 14 -13.08 -37.61 -5.34
CA LEU A 14 -11.64 -37.43 -5.17
C LEU A 14 -11.08 -36.40 -6.13
N ILE A 15 -11.48 -36.44 -7.41
CA ILE A 15 -11.08 -35.47 -8.42
C ILE A 15 -11.58 -34.07 -8.05
N ILE A 16 -12.84 -33.95 -7.61
CA ILE A 16 -13.40 -32.66 -7.18
C ILE A 16 -12.64 -32.09 -5.99
N LEU A 17 -12.31 -32.91 -4.99
CA LEU A 17 -11.55 -32.49 -3.81
C LEU A 17 -10.14 -31.98 -4.21
N VAL A 18 -9.47 -32.71 -5.11
CA VAL A 18 -8.15 -32.29 -5.59
C VAL A 18 -8.26 -30.99 -6.37
N ALA A 19 -9.26 -30.85 -7.24
CA ALA A 19 -9.47 -29.64 -8.01
C ALA A 19 -9.76 -28.43 -7.11
N VAL A 20 -10.63 -28.60 -6.11
CA VAL A 20 -10.94 -27.55 -5.15
C VAL A 20 -9.70 -27.16 -4.33
N ALA A 21 -8.96 -28.14 -3.84
CA ALA A 21 -7.72 -27.91 -3.09
C ALA A 21 -6.69 -27.14 -3.95
N LEU A 22 -6.56 -27.50 -5.21
CA LEU A 22 -5.66 -26.83 -6.14
C LEU A 22 -6.08 -25.38 -6.42
N VAL A 23 -7.38 -25.15 -6.63
CA VAL A 23 -7.94 -23.80 -6.83
C VAL A 23 -7.72 -22.95 -5.58
N VAL A 24 -8.03 -23.48 -4.40
CA VAL A 24 -7.81 -22.78 -3.12
C VAL A 24 -6.32 -22.46 -2.92
N PHE A 25 -5.45 -23.41 -3.26
CA PHE A 25 -4.00 -23.22 -3.15
C PHE A 25 -3.50 -22.12 -4.10
N LEU A 26 -3.92 -22.15 -5.35
CA LEU A 26 -3.55 -21.11 -6.33
C LEU A 26 -4.13 -19.75 -5.96
N PHE A 27 -5.37 -19.73 -5.47
CA PHE A 27 -6.02 -18.51 -5.01
C PHE A 27 -5.31 -17.91 -3.79
N SER A 28 -4.94 -18.77 -2.84
CA SER A 28 -4.14 -18.38 -1.67
C SER A 28 -2.78 -17.79 -2.09
N ARG A 29 -2.10 -18.44 -3.04
CA ARG A 29 -0.83 -17.93 -3.58
C ARG A 29 -1.01 -16.61 -4.30
N TYR A 30 -2.11 -16.44 -5.03
CA TYR A 30 -2.42 -15.19 -5.71
C TYR A 30 -2.69 -14.03 -4.72
N PHE A 31 -3.42 -14.31 -3.64
CA PHE A 31 -3.69 -13.31 -2.61
C PHE A 31 -2.49 -13.01 -1.72
N ILE A 32 -1.72 -14.00 -1.36
CA ILE A 32 -0.50 -13.82 -0.53
C ILE A 32 0.64 -13.23 -1.37
N GLY A 33 0.68 -13.52 -2.66
CA GLY A 33 1.68 -12.98 -3.58
C GLY A 33 1.50 -11.52 -3.97
N LYS A 34 0.41 -10.89 -3.54
CA LYS A 34 0.22 -9.44 -3.62
C LYS A 34 0.76 -8.78 -2.34
N ALA A 35 1.98 -9.09 -1.97
CA ALA A 35 2.78 -8.10 -1.27
C ALA A 35 2.89 -6.95 -2.27
N SER A 36 2.08 -5.94 -2.05
CA SER A 36 2.11 -4.76 -2.88
C SER A 36 3.51 -4.16 -2.71
N ASP A 37 4.31 -4.21 -3.76
CA ASP A 37 5.56 -3.45 -3.85
C ASP A 37 5.25 -1.94 -3.82
N GLU A 38 4.23 -1.56 -3.08
CA GLU A 38 3.86 -0.17 -2.92
C GLU A 38 4.84 0.49 -1.97
N LEU A 39 5.43 1.55 -2.46
CA LEU A 39 6.39 2.36 -1.73
C LEU A 39 5.75 3.68 -1.33
N LEU A 40 6.06 4.10 -0.14
CA LEU A 40 5.79 5.46 0.31
C LEU A 40 6.99 6.32 -0.04
N LEU A 41 6.80 7.27 -0.94
CA LEU A 41 7.81 8.25 -1.29
C LEU A 41 7.67 9.45 -0.36
N VAL A 42 8.68 9.67 0.44
CA VAL A 42 8.74 10.83 1.35
C VAL A 42 9.80 11.78 0.83
N THR A 43 9.34 12.91 0.32
CA THR A 43 10.22 13.96 -0.19
C THR A 43 10.25 15.11 0.81
N GLY A 44 11.39 15.31 1.41
CA GLY A 44 11.70 16.49 2.23
C GLY A 44 12.48 17.52 1.43
N LYS A 45 12.66 18.70 1.98
CA LYS A 45 13.47 19.76 1.36
C LYS A 45 14.94 19.35 1.19
N TYR A 46 15.44 18.54 2.10
CA TYR A 46 16.86 18.16 2.16
C TYR A 46 17.11 16.69 1.82
N SER A 47 16.07 15.86 1.82
CA SER A 47 16.20 14.43 1.55
C SER A 47 14.97 13.87 0.87
N GLN A 48 15.18 12.85 0.08
CA GLN A 48 14.12 12.06 -0.53
C GLN A 48 14.38 10.60 -0.23
N GLU A 49 13.42 9.95 0.40
CA GLU A 49 13.54 8.56 0.80
C GLU A 49 12.28 7.80 0.45
N SER A 50 12.41 6.52 0.17
CA SER A 50 11.28 5.62 -0.09
C SER A 50 11.22 4.55 0.99
N TYR A 51 10.02 4.28 1.47
CA TYR A 51 9.77 3.30 2.51
C TYR A 51 8.74 2.28 2.07
N PRO A 52 8.93 1.00 2.38
CA PRO A 52 7.91 -0.01 2.09
C PRO A 52 6.68 0.18 2.99
N LEU A 53 5.49 0.04 2.39
CA LEU A 53 4.22 0.11 3.12
C LEU A 53 3.81 -1.20 3.79
N ASP A 54 4.58 -2.26 3.60
CA ASP A 54 4.35 -3.57 4.19
C ASP A 54 4.68 -3.64 5.69
N ARG A 55 5.41 -2.65 6.19
CA ARG A 55 5.87 -2.59 7.58
C ARG A 55 5.41 -1.30 8.26
N ASP A 56 5.05 -1.45 9.52
CA ASP A 56 4.78 -0.29 10.36
C ASP A 56 6.08 0.43 10.69
N ALA A 57 6.10 1.72 10.48
CA ALA A 57 7.26 2.55 10.74
C ALA A 57 6.86 3.98 11.12
N VAL A 58 7.72 4.65 11.84
CA VAL A 58 7.63 6.08 12.14
C VAL A 58 8.85 6.76 11.56
N ILE A 59 8.61 7.75 10.70
CA ILE A 59 9.65 8.44 9.95
C ILE A 59 9.66 9.91 10.38
N GLU A 60 10.81 10.40 10.73
CA GLU A 60 11.01 11.81 11.05
C GLU A 60 11.72 12.52 9.90
N VAL A 61 11.02 13.47 9.29
CA VAL A 61 11.53 14.25 8.16
C VAL A 61 11.89 15.64 8.64
N ARG A 62 13.14 16.03 8.48
CA ARG A 62 13.60 17.38 8.78
C ARG A 62 13.24 18.35 7.69
N GLY A 63 12.64 19.45 8.11
CA GLY A 63 12.36 20.58 7.26
C GLY A 63 12.82 21.91 7.86
N PRO A 64 12.66 23.03 7.17
CA PRO A 64 13.11 24.34 7.63
C PRO A 64 12.40 24.82 8.90
N LEU A 65 11.20 24.35 9.19
CA LEU A 65 10.43 24.72 10.39
C LEU A 65 10.59 23.74 11.55
N GLY A 66 11.15 22.58 11.31
CA GLY A 66 11.32 21.53 12.31
C GLY A 66 11.10 20.14 11.74
N ILE A 67 10.74 19.21 12.61
CA ILE A 67 10.57 17.80 12.26
C ILE A 67 9.09 17.49 11.99
N THR A 68 8.82 16.88 10.87
CA THR A 68 7.51 16.32 10.52
C THR A 68 7.55 14.81 10.78
N ARG A 69 6.61 14.31 11.55
CA ARG A 69 6.50 12.88 11.84
C ARG A 69 5.47 12.23 10.95
N VAL A 70 5.93 11.27 10.16
CA VAL A 70 5.10 10.46 9.26
C VAL A 70 4.97 9.07 9.86
N VAL A 71 3.76 8.57 9.99
CA VAL A 71 3.47 7.23 10.51
C VAL A 71 2.95 6.35 9.39
N ILE A 72 3.54 5.14 9.29
CA ILE A 72 3.07 4.07 8.40
C ILE A 72 2.51 2.97 9.29
N GLN A 73 1.25 2.63 9.09
CA GLN A 73 0.60 1.56 9.82
C GLN A 73 -0.50 0.92 8.97
N GLY A 74 -0.49 -0.42 8.89
CA GLY A 74 -1.52 -1.17 8.18
C GLY A 74 -1.64 -0.85 6.68
N GLY A 75 -0.53 -0.50 6.02
CA GLY A 75 -0.52 -0.10 4.61
C GLY A 75 -1.04 1.31 4.35
N GLU A 76 -1.29 2.08 5.38
CA GLU A 76 -1.68 3.49 5.32
C GLU A 76 -0.56 4.37 5.87
N ALA A 77 -0.50 5.60 5.42
CA ALA A 77 0.44 6.58 5.93
C ALA A 77 -0.25 7.92 6.20
N TRP A 78 0.20 8.62 7.21
CA TRP A 78 -0.30 9.96 7.54
C TRP A 78 0.76 10.78 8.25
N ILE A 79 0.55 12.08 8.28
CA ILE A 79 1.38 12.97 9.08
C ILE A 79 0.75 13.08 10.48
N GLU A 80 1.45 12.56 11.48
CA GLU A 80 1.00 12.59 12.87
C GLU A 80 1.28 13.94 13.53
N GLU A 81 2.44 14.50 13.24
CA GLU A 81 2.88 15.78 13.80
C GLU A 81 3.65 16.59 12.77
N SER A 82 3.38 17.87 12.73
CA SER A 82 4.05 18.81 11.85
C SER A 82 4.23 20.16 12.55
N PRO A 83 5.35 20.84 12.34
CA PRO A 83 5.61 22.16 12.92
C PRO A 83 4.86 23.30 12.22
N CYS A 84 4.08 23.02 11.18
CA CYS A 84 3.33 24.06 10.50
C CYS A 84 2.20 24.64 11.38
N ARG A 85 2.00 25.93 11.31
CA ARG A 85 1.08 26.68 12.16
C ARG A 85 -0.37 26.24 12.04
N GLU A 86 -0.82 26.01 10.82
CA GLU A 86 -2.21 25.68 10.52
C GLU A 86 -2.49 24.19 10.60
N LYS A 87 -1.47 23.37 10.65
CA LYS A 87 -1.54 21.90 10.72
C LYS A 87 -2.46 21.29 9.66
N ILE A 88 -2.50 21.88 8.48
CA ILE A 88 -3.35 21.45 7.36
C ILE A 88 -2.95 20.05 6.90
N CYS A 89 -1.64 19.76 6.86
CA CYS A 89 -1.12 18.45 6.50
C CYS A 89 -1.62 17.33 7.42
N MET A 90 -1.85 17.62 8.70
CA MET A 90 -2.47 16.65 9.63
C MET A 90 -3.95 16.46 9.36
N LYS A 91 -4.62 17.49 8.84
CA LYS A 91 -6.04 17.47 8.49
C LYS A 91 -6.33 16.85 7.13
N MET A 92 -5.33 16.73 6.26
CA MET A 92 -5.49 16.13 4.93
C MET A 92 -5.83 14.63 4.98
N GLY A 93 -5.61 13.99 6.13
CA GLY A 93 -5.97 12.61 6.35
C GLY A 93 -4.87 11.62 5.95
N LYS A 94 -5.29 10.40 5.68
CA LYS A 94 -4.39 9.29 5.41
C LYS A 94 -4.21 9.05 3.92
N VAL A 95 -3.00 8.66 3.54
CA VAL A 95 -2.65 8.16 2.22
C VAL A 95 -3.01 6.68 2.17
N LYS A 96 -4.05 6.33 1.44
CA LYS A 96 -4.60 4.96 1.38
C LYS A 96 -4.47 4.31 0.01
N ARG A 97 -4.48 5.10 -1.04
CA ARG A 97 -4.48 4.64 -2.44
C ARG A 97 -3.23 5.09 -3.17
N THR A 98 -2.85 4.33 -4.18
CA THR A 98 -1.80 4.75 -5.11
C THR A 98 -2.17 6.08 -5.76
N GLY A 99 -1.26 7.04 -5.70
CA GLY A 99 -1.49 8.40 -6.17
C GLY A 99 -1.99 9.38 -5.11
N ASP A 100 -2.39 8.89 -3.93
CA ASP A 100 -2.70 9.78 -2.82
C ASP A 100 -1.43 10.47 -2.33
N GLN A 101 -1.54 11.74 -2.02
CA GLN A 101 -0.42 12.54 -1.51
C GLN A 101 -0.86 13.49 -0.41
N VAL A 102 0.02 13.70 0.53
CA VAL A 102 -0.10 14.72 1.57
C VAL A 102 1.07 15.65 1.50
N VAL A 103 0.81 16.94 1.41
CA VAL A 103 1.82 17.97 1.22
C VAL A 103 1.83 18.93 2.41
N CYS A 104 3.00 19.12 2.98
CA CYS A 104 3.25 20.16 3.97
C CYS A 104 4.12 21.25 3.35
N ILE A 105 3.49 22.23 2.71
CA ILE A 105 4.18 23.30 2.00
C ILE A 105 5.12 24.11 2.91
N PRO A 106 4.68 24.55 4.12
CA PRO A 106 5.57 25.35 4.98
C PRO A 106 6.85 24.63 5.36
N ASN A 107 6.80 23.32 5.54
CA ASN A 107 7.96 22.51 5.90
C ASN A 107 8.64 21.81 4.70
N GLY A 108 8.06 21.95 3.51
CA GLY A 108 8.59 21.34 2.29
C GLY A 108 8.60 19.82 2.28
N VAL A 109 7.62 19.21 2.92
CA VAL A 109 7.47 17.73 2.99
C VAL A 109 6.31 17.27 2.12
N VAL A 110 6.58 16.30 1.26
CA VAL A 110 5.58 15.63 0.43
C VAL A 110 5.62 14.14 0.72
N VAL A 111 4.48 13.58 1.03
CA VAL A 111 4.30 12.14 1.25
C VAL A 111 3.37 11.62 0.16
N GLU A 112 3.87 10.76 -0.69
CA GLU A 112 3.14 10.20 -1.82
C GLU A 112 3.20 8.67 -1.80
N ARG A 113 2.08 8.04 -2.11
CA ARG A 113 2.03 6.59 -2.31
C ARG A 113 2.26 6.25 -3.77
N ALA A 114 3.39 5.66 -4.06
CA ALA A 114 3.75 5.18 -5.38
C ALA A 114 3.47 3.68 -5.52
N GLY A 115 2.88 3.28 -6.64
CA GLY A 115 2.71 1.86 -6.96
C GLY A 115 4.03 1.22 -7.38
N GLY A 116 4.30 0.00 -6.91
CA GLY A 116 5.60 -0.67 -7.02
C GLY A 116 6.09 -1.03 -8.41
N SER A 117 5.28 -0.88 -9.45
CA SER A 117 5.73 -1.10 -10.83
C SER A 117 5.85 0.18 -11.63
N GLY A 118 5.71 1.29 -10.98
CA GLY A 118 5.66 2.58 -11.61
C GLY A 118 6.57 3.60 -10.95
N TYR A 119 7.82 3.24 -10.74
CA TYR A 119 8.78 4.30 -10.80
C TYR A 119 8.72 4.84 -12.23
N VAL A 120 7.78 5.70 -12.46
CA VAL A 120 7.79 6.51 -13.65
C VAL A 120 8.96 7.46 -13.48
N ASP A 121 10.11 7.00 -13.95
CA ASP A 121 11.21 7.88 -14.24
C ASP A 121 10.79 8.73 -15.44
N GLY A 122 10.05 9.71 -15.15
CA GLY A 122 9.47 10.57 -16.14
C GLY A 122 8.52 11.49 -15.45
N VAL A 123 9.06 12.30 -14.60
CA VAL A 123 8.39 13.53 -14.26
C VAL A 123 8.34 14.32 -15.56
N SER A 124 7.32 14.06 -16.35
CA SER A 124 6.96 15.01 -17.39
C SER A 124 6.53 16.28 -16.68
N ARG A 125 7.38 17.18 -16.72
CA ARG A 125 7.06 18.55 -16.30
C ARG A 125 6.22 19.23 -17.36
#